data_4461e4b3336431addae2c95a5e891ec7
#
_entry.id   4461e4b3336431addae2c95a5e891ec7
#
_cell.length_a   1.000
_cell.length_b   1.000
_cell.length_c   1.000
_cell.angle_alpha   90.00
_cell.angle_beta   90.00
_cell.angle_gamma   90.00
#
_symmetry.space_group_name_H-M   'P 1'
#
loop_
_entity.id
_entity.type
_entity.pdbx_description
1 polymer ?
#
loop_
_entity_poly.entity_id
_entity_poly.type
_entity_poly.pdbx_seq_one_letter_code
_entity_poly.pdbx_strand_id
1 'polypeptide(L)'
;MTSDDKLMIAETIYLYAIGIDTKDFDLYGSIFADHVNIDFSSYEGSSVPETTVLTRDQWVSRVRPLFTGLAATQHSMTNPVVNIDGDTASCRMYMQAHHVFEPEKKDSWFTIGGYYDDTLIRDAKSPSGWNLTGVKLTVLWRKGLESIMQLARSEGHRLLNS
;
A
#
# COMPACT_ATOMS: atom_id res chain seq x y z
N MET A 1 -17.59 9.99 18.58
CA MET A 1 -17.25 8.80 17.73
C MET A 1 -18.47 8.48 16.90
N THR A 2 -18.44 8.80 15.62
CA THR A 2 -19.54 8.54 14.71
C THR A 2 -19.28 7.29 13.88
N SER A 3 -20.34 6.61 13.41
CA SER A 3 -20.20 5.53 12.44
C SER A 3 -19.45 6.01 11.19
N ASP A 4 -19.56 7.28 10.87
CA ASP A 4 -18.91 7.92 9.73
C ASP A 4 -17.37 7.92 9.85
N ASP A 5 -16.80 8.15 11.05
CA ASP A 5 -15.34 8.10 11.24
C ASP A 5 -14.75 6.73 10.89
N LYS A 6 -15.42 5.62 11.27
CA LYS A 6 -14.95 4.27 10.94
C LYS A 6 -14.98 4.01 9.44
N LEU A 7 -16.02 4.50 8.76
CA LEU A 7 -16.13 4.39 7.31
C LEU A 7 -15.04 5.22 6.61
N MET A 8 -14.80 6.45 7.06
CA MET A 8 -13.77 7.34 6.51
C MET A 8 -12.36 6.77 6.70
N ILE A 9 -12.07 6.13 7.84
CA ILE A 9 -10.81 5.44 8.07
C ILE A 9 -10.64 4.26 7.11
N ALA A 10 -11.68 3.44 6.94
CA ALA A 10 -11.65 2.34 5.97
C ALA A 10 -11.48 2.87 4.53
N GLU A 11 -12.14 3.99 4.19
CA GLU A 11 -12.01 4.66 2.90
C GLU A 11 -10.58 5.14 2.65
N THR A 12 -9.85 5.65 3.66
CA THR A 12 -8.43 5.99 3.52
C THR A 12 -7.62 4.79 3.01
N ILE A 13 -7.88 3.60 3.55
CA ILE A 13 -7.17 2.37 3.15
C ILE A 13 -7.66 1.85 1.80
N TYR A 14 -8.92 2.07 1.43
CA TYR A 14 -9.40 1.79 0.07
C TYR A 14 -8.73 2.71 -0.96
N LEU A 15 -8.52 4.01 -0.63
CA LEU A 15 -7.78 4.93 -1.49
C LEU A 15 -6.31 4.55 -1.65
N TYR A 16 -5.69 3.91 -0.63
CA TYR A 16 -4.37 3.28 -0.78
C TYR A 16 -4.37 2.27 -1.93
N ALA A 17 -5.33 1.33 -1.92
CA ALA A 17 -5.47 0.31 -2.96
C ALA A 17 -5.75 0.94 -4.33
N ILE A 18 -6.70 1.87 -4.41
CA ILE A 18 -7.09 2.54 -5.66
C ILE A 18 -5.90 3.30 -6.26
N GLY A 19 -5.19 4.11 -5.46
CA GLY A 19 -4.05 4.91 -5.94
C GLY A 19 -2.94 4.04 -6.53
N ILE A 20 -2.60 2.94 -5.87
CA ILE A 20 -1.59 1.98 -6.35
C ILE A 20 -2.07 1.26 -7.62
N ASP A 21 -3.27 0.73 -7.62
CA ASP A 21 -3.78 -0.11 -8.72
C ASP A 21 -4.04 0.70 -9.99
N THR A 22 -4.43 1.95 -9.86
CA THR A 22 -4.60 2.88 -10.99
C THR A 22 -3.33 3.64 -11.36
N LYS A 23 -2.24 3.46 -10.58
CA LYS A 23 -0.97 4.19 -10.73
C LYS A 23 -1.14 5.72 -10.58
N ASP A 24 -2.17 6.13 -9.84
CA ASP A 24 -2.39 7.52 -9.43
C ASP A 24 -1.57 7.79 -8.16
N PHE A 25 -0.29 8.12 -8.36
CA PHE A 25 0.65 8.35 -7.26
C PHE A 25 0.38 9.65 -6.51
N ASP A 26 -0.36 10.59 -7.08
CA ASP A 26 -0.80 11.81 -6.40
C ASP A 26 -1.93 11.46 -5.41
N LEU A 27 -2.93 10.70 -5.83
CA LEU A 27 -3.94 10.14 -4.94
C LEU A 27 -3.30 9.27 -3.86
N TYR A 28 -2.40 8.35 -4.24
CA TYR A 28 -1.70 7.50 -3.30
C TYR A 28 -0.91 8.31 -2.26
N GLY A 29 -0.22 9.37 -2.67
CA GLY A 29 0.51 10.25 -1.76
C GLY A 29 -0.42 11.05 -0.83
N SER A 30 -1.59 11.46 -1.30
CA SER A 30 -2.50 12.35 -0.56
C SER A 30 -3.07 11.75 0.73
N ILE A 31 -3.02 10.42 0.89
CA ILE A 31 -3.56 9.71 2.06
C ILE A 31 -2.54 9.51 3.19
N PHE A 32 -1.29 9.91 2.99
CA PHE A 32 -0.25 9.80 4.02
C PHE A 32 -0.02 11.11 4.75
N ALA A 33 0.31 11.03 6.02
CA ALA A 33 0.89 12.13 6.77
C ALA A 33 2.26 12.53 6.20
N ASP A 34 2.82 13.66 6.61
CA ASP A 34 4.13 14.12 6.12
C ASP A 34 5.25 13.11 6.38
N HIS A 35 5.12 12.34 7.48
CA HIS A 35 5.99 11.22 7.81
C HIS A 35 5.16 9.97 8.07
N VAL A 36 5.62 8.84 7.57
CA VAL A 36 4.95 7.54 7.74
C VAL A 36 5.94 6.47 8.19
N ASN A 37 5.52 5.67 9.15
CA ASN A 37 6.27 4.52 9.64
C ASN A 37 5.92 3.29 8.80
N ILE A 38 6.87 2.77 8.02
CA ILE A 38 6.68 1.61 7.15
C ILE A 38 7.34 0.39 7.77
N ASP A 39 6.56 -0.66 7.98
CA ASP A 39 7.03 -1.97 8.47
C ASP A 39 6.57 -3.07 7.53
N PHE A 40 7.42 -3.44 6.60
CA PHE A 40 7.22 -4.57 5.69
C PHE A 40 8.20 -5.72 5.97
N SER A 41 8.69 -5.81 7.22
CA SER A 41 9.68 -6.81 7.66
C SER A 41 9.19 -8.25 7.52
N SER A 42 7.88 -8.49 7.50
CA SER A 42 7.32 -9.83 7.25
C SER A 42 7.42 -10.30 5.78
N TYR A 43 7.82 -9.40 4.86
CA TYR A 43 8.03 -9.70 3.45
C TYR A 43 9.50 -9.52 3.06
N GLU A 44 10.22 -10.63 2.91
CA GLU A 44 11.65 -10.65 2.58
C GLU A 44 11.98 -9.95 1.25
N GLY A 45 11.05 -9.95 0.28
CA GLY A 45 11.17 -9.23 -1.00
C GLY A 45 10.93 -7.73 -0.92
N SER A 46 10.66 -7.19 0.27
CA SER A 46 10.38 -5.77 0.46
C SER A 46 11.60 -4.89 0.17
N SER A 47 11.36 -3.70 -0.38
CA SER A 47 12.37 -2.64 -0.46
C SER A 47 12.59 -1.93 0.89
N VAL A 48 11.81 -2.27 1.91
CA VAL A 48 11.90 -1.76 3.28
C VAL A 48 12.00 -2.97 4.22
N PRO A 49 13.19 -3.58 4.37
CA PRO A 49 13.36 -4.82 5.15
C PRO A 49 13.26 -4.62 6.66
N GLU A 50 13.35 -3.38 7.12
CA GLU A 50 13.27 -3.00 8.54
C GLU A 50 12.24 -1.88 8.70
N THR A 51 11.66 -1.78 9.89
CA THR A 51 10.77 -0.66 10.23
C THR A 51 11.49 0.67 10.05
N THR A 52 10.96 1.52 9.19
CA THR A 52 11.62 2.76 8.79
C THR A 52 10.62 3.92 8.74
N VAL A 53 10.99 5.06 9.30
CA VAL A 53 10.24 6.31 9.13
C VAL A 53 10.72 6.99 7.85
N LEU A 54 9.78 7.27 6.94
CA LEU A 54 10.02 7.94 5.67
C LEU A 54 9.14 9.18 5.57
N THR A 55 9.58 10.18 4.82
CA THR A 55 8.65 11.21 4.38
C THR A 55 7.66 10.62 3.36
N ARG A 56 6.49 11.24 3.22
CA ARG A 56 5.49 10.88 2.19
C ARG A 56 6.14 10.72 0.82
N ASP A 57 6.93 11.71 0.38
CA ASP A 57 7.55 11.72 -0.95
C ASP A 57 8.60 10.62 -1.10
N GLN A 58 9.37 10.33 -0.05
CA GLN A 58 10.31 9.21 -0.05
C GLN A 58 9.60 7.87 -0.20
N TRP A 59 8.47 7.70 0.50
CA TRP A 59 7.68 6.47 0.39
C TRP A 59 7.07 6.31 -1.00
N VAL A 60 6.40 7.33 -1.52
CA VAL A 60 5.82 7.32 -2.87
C VAL A 60 6.89 7.05 -3.93
N SER A 61 8.06 7.72 -3.85
CA SER A 61 9.17 7.51 -4.77
C SER A 61 9.72 6.09 -4.72
N ARG A 62 9.70 5.45 -3.55
CA ARG A 62 10.19 4.08 -3.35
C ARG A 62 9.28 3.02 -3.97
N VAL A 63 7.97 3.22 -3.92
CA VAL A 63 6.99 2.26 -4.47
C VAL A 63 6.74 2.47 -5.97
N ARG A 64 6.84 3.70 -6.46
CA ARG A 64 6.54 4.09 -7.84
C ARG A 64 7.20 3.19 -8.90
N PRO A 65 8.51 2.87 -8.86
CA PRO A 65 9.13 2.03 -9.89
C PRO A 65 8.50 0.64 -10.01
N LEU A 66 8.21 -0.02 -8.88
CA LEU A 66 7.60 -1.33 -8.89
C LEU A 66 6.24 -1.31 -9.62
N PHE A 67 5.36 -0.40 -9.21
CA PHE A 67 4.00 -0.36 -9.76
C PHE A 67 3.97 0.22 -11.19
N THR A 68 4.91 1.09 -11.55
CA THR A 68 5.09 1.54 -12.94
C THR A 68 5.47 0.37 -13.87
N GLY A 69 6.34 -0.53 -13.42
CA GLY A 69 6.81 -1.66 -14.22
C GLY A 69 5.84 -2.84 -14.29
N LEU A 70 4.89 -2.96 -13.37
CA LEU A 70 3.84 -3.98 -13.42
C LEU A 70 2.79 -3.60 -14.49
N ALA A 71 2.31 -4.57 -15.25
CA ALA A 71 1.22 -4.36 -16.21
C ALA A 71 -0.09 -4.04 -15.50
N ALA A 72 -0.42 -4.80 -14.44
CA ALA A 72 -1.61 -4.62 -13.64
C ALA A 72 -1.38 -5.05 -12.19
N THR A 73 -2.11 -4.42 -11.26
CA THR A 73 -2.24 -4.88 -9.87
C THR A 73 -3.67 -4.76 -9.40
N GLN A 74 -4.03 -5.57 -8.43
CA GLN A 74 -5.30 -5.46 -7.74
C GLN A 74 -5.12 -5.78 -6.26
N HIS A 75 -5.40 -4.78 -5.41
CA HIS A 75 -5.43 -4.91 -3.96
C HIS A 75 -6.88 -5.06 -3.50
N SER A 76 -7.23 -6.24 -3.00
CA SER A 76 -8.54 -6.49 -2.38
C SER A 76 -8.43 -6.27 -0.88
N MET A 77 -9.05 -5.19 -0.38
CA MET A 77 -9.02 -4.79 1.03
C MET A 77 -10.35 -5.17 1.69
N THR A 78 -10.32 -5.94 2.78
CA THR A 78 -11.53 -6.48 3.42
C THR A 78 -11.43 -6.51 4.94
N ASN A 79 -12.58 -6.66 5.60
CA ASN A 79 -12.70 -6.90 7.05
C ASN A 79 -12.05 -5.81 7.92
N PRO A 80 -12.40 -4.53 7.75
CA PRO A 80 -11.82 -3.47 8.56
C PRO A 80 -12.24 -3.60 10.03
N VAL A 81 -11.26 -3.59 10.94
CA VAL A 81 -11.45 -3.48 12.38
C VAL A 81 -10.80 -2.19 12.85
N VAL A 82 -11.61 -1.21 13.19
CA VAL A 82 -11.19 0.16 13.49
C VAL A 82 -11.33 0.46 14.97
N ASN A 83 -10.26 1.00 15.59
CA ASN A 83 -10.26 1.58 16.92
C ASN A 83 -9.88 3.07 16.82
N ILE A 84 -10.65 3.94 17.48
CA ILE A 84 -10.46 5.39 17.46
C ILE A 84 -10.23 5.89 18.88
N ASP A 85 -9.18 6.70 19.04
CA ASP A 85 -8.87 7.41 20.28
C ASP A 85 -8.60 8.90 19.95
N GLY A 86 -9.64 9.72 20.14
CA GLY A 86 -9.60 11.16 19.80
C GLY A 86 -9.31 11.38 18.32
N ASP A 87 -8.20 12.04 18.02
CA ASP A 87 -7.75 12.34 16.66
C ASP A 87 -6.78 11.29 16.10
N THR A 88 -6.58 10.18 16.79
CA THR A 88 -5.80 9.04 16.33
C THR A 88 -6.64 7.80 16.15
N ALA A 89 -6.22 6.92 15.26
CA ALA A 89 -6.91 5.65 15.02
C ALA A 89 -5.93 4.54 14.66
N SER A 90 -6.39 3.30 14.83
CA SER A 90 -5.78 2.12 14.24
C SER A 90 -6.81 1.34 13.45
N CYS A 91 -6.37 0.70 12.38
CA CYS A 91 -7.20 -0.17 11.56
C CYS A 91 -6.44 -1.42 11.18
N ARG A 92 -7.01 -2.60 11.48
CA ARG A 92 -6.57 -3.85 10.85
C ARG A 92 -7.49 -4.15 9.68
N MET A 93 -6.89 -4.47 8.53
CA MET A 93 -7.64 -4.80 7.32
C MET A 93 -6.95 -5.95 6.58
N TYR A 94 -7.67 -6.99 6.22
CA TYR A 94 -7.13 -8.04 5.36
C TYR A 94 -6.86 -7.50 3.97
N MET A 95 -5.81 -8.02 3.35
CA MET A 95 -5.46 -7.70 1.98
C MET A 95 -5.10 -8.94 1.18
N GLN A 96 -5.40 -8.88 -0.10
CA GLN A 96 -4.90 -9.75 -1.12
C GLN A 96 -4.40 -8.88 -2.29
N ALA A 97 -3.12 -8.93 -2.58
CA ALA A 97 -2.53 -8.14 -3.65
C ALA A 97 -2.05 -9.05 -4.77
N HIS A 98 -2.71 -8.96 -5.92
CA HIS A 98 -2.35 -9.68 -7.14
C HIS A 98 -1.56 -8.77 -8.06
N HIS A 99 -0.42 -9.27 -8.57
CA HIS A 99 0.50 -8.53 -9.42
C HIS A 99 0.71 -9.27 -10.72
N VAL A 100 0.61 -8.57 -11.86
CA VAL A 100 0.83 -9.12 -13.20
C VAL A 100 1.94 -8.31 -13.86
N PHE A 101 2.99 -9.01 -14.34
CA PHE A 101 4.12 -8.35 -15.01
C PHE A 101 4.00 -8.40 -16.53
N GLU A 102 3.87 -9.59 -17.11
CA GLU A 102 3.72 -9.81 -18.56
C GLU A 102 2.43 -10.59 -18.79
N PRO A 103 1.31 -9.93 -19.12
CA PRO A 103 -0.01 -10.58 -19.18
C PRO A 103 -0.13 -11.66 -20.25
N GLU A 104 0.71 -11.62 -21.29
CA GLU A 104 0.79 -12.63 -22.34
C GLU A 104 1.50 -13.93 -21.90
N LYS A 105 2.24 -13.88 -20.78
CA LYS A 105 2.91 -15.06 -20.22
C LYS A 105 2.08 -15.68 -19.11
N LYS A 106 1.76 -16.95 -19.23
CA LYS A 106 0.86 -17.69 -18.34
C LYS A 106 1.21 -17.57 -16.86
N ASP A 107 2.50 -17.61 -16.49
CA ASP A 107 2.95 -17.67 -15.11
C ASP A 107 3.63 -16.36 -14.64
N SER A 108 3.43 -15.25 -15.37
CA SER A 108 4.03 -13.94 -15.04
C SER A 108 3.15 -13.16 -14.05
N TRP A 109 2.86 -13.77 -12.91
CA TRP A 109 2.06 -13.19 -11.84
C TRP A 109 2.53 -13.62 -10.46
N PHE A 110 2.20 -12.81 -9.44
CA PHE A 110 2.50 -13.07 -8.04
C PHE A 110 1.40 -12.51 -7.13
N THR A 111 0.98 -13.28 -6.14
CA THR A 111 -0.04 -12.87 -5.18
C THR A 111 0.48 -12.98 -3.76
N ILE A 112 0.25 -11.95 -2.97
CA ILE A 112 0.49 -11.91 -1.54
C ILE A 112 -0.87 -11.82 -0.84
N GLY A 113 -1.08 -12.60 0.21
CA GLY A 113 -2.23 -12.50 1.09
C GLY A 113 -1.79 -12.32 2.54
N GLY A 114 -2.50 -11.46 3.25
CA GLY A 114 -2.21 -11.14 4.63
C GLY A 114 -3.10 -10.02 5.17
N TYR A 115 -2.54 -9.16 5.99
CA TYR A 115 -3.25 -8.01 6.52
C TYR A 115 -2.31 -6.83 6.78
N TYR A 116 -2.90 -5.64 6.78
CA TYR A 116 -2.27 -4.43 7.28
C TYR A 116 -2.74 -4.14 8.71
N ASP A 117 -1.80 -3.67 9.54
CA ASP A 117 -2.07 -2.95 10.77
C ASP A 117 -1.64 -1.50 10.54
N ASP A 118 -2.61 -0.63 10.34
CA ASP A 118 -2.40 0.76 10.01
C ASP A 118 -2.66 1.66 11.20
N THR A 119 -1.90 2.74 11.30
CA THR A 119 -2.17 3.85 12.23
C THR A 119 -2.50 5.11 11.45
N LEU A 120 -3.41 5.90 11.98
CA LEU A 120 -3.93 7.09 11.28
C LEU A 120 -4.06 8.27 12.25
N ILE A 121 -4.02 9.46 11.68
CA ILE A 121 -4.31 10.73 12.36
C ILE A 121 -5.39 11.49 11.59
N ARG A 122 -6.25 12.22 12.31
CA ARG A 122 -7.25 13.09 11.68
C ARG A 122 -6.55 14.24 10.97
N ASP A 123 -6.92 14.47 9.72
CA ASP A 123 -6.43 15.60 8.92
C ASP A 123 -7.54 16.08 7.96
N ALA A 124 -8.06 17.27 8.21
CA ALA A 124 -9.13 17.86 7.39
C ALA A 124 -8.71 18.14 5.94
N LYS A 125 -7.42 18.10 5.62
CA LYS A 125 -6.90 18.26 4.24
C LYS A 125 -6.84 16.93 3.48
N SER A 126 -6.92 15.80 4.19
CA SER A 126 -6.98 14.49 3.55
C SER A 126 -8.29 14.28 2.80
N PRO A 127 -8.32 13.56 1.67
CA PRO A 127 -9.54 13.24 0.93
C PRO A 127 -10.63 12.59 1.79
N SER A 128 -10.23 11.78 2.76
CA SER A 128 -11.13 11.05 3.67
C SER A 128 -11.23 11.69 5.07
N GLY A 129 -10.50 12.77 5.35
CA GLY A 129 -10.40 13.37 6.68
C GLY A 129 -9.42 12.65 7.63
N TRP A 130 -8.69 11.62 7.14
CA TRP A 130 -7.69 10.87 7.89
C TRP A 130 -6.45 10.59 7.04
N ASN A 131 -5.27 10.62 7.64
CA ASN A 131 -4.00 10.28 7.00
C ASN A 131 -3.31 9.13 7.70
N LEU A 132 -2.69 8.24 6.91
CA LEU A 132 -1.84 7.16 7.39
C LEU A 132 -0.55 7.72 8.00
N THR A 133 -0.27 7.34 9.24
CA THR A 133 0.98 7.61 9.96
C THR A 133 1.85 6.37 10.08
N GLY A 134 1.29 5.20 9.85
CA GLY A 134 2.01 3.94 9.85
C GLY A 134 1.30 2.88 9.03
N VAL A 135 2.09 2.07 8.33
CA VAL A 135 1.62 0.91 7.55
C VAL A 135 2.48 -0.29 7.89
N LYS A 136 1.87 -1.30 8.50
CA LYS A 136 2.55 -2.56 8.82
C LYS A 136 1.90 -3.71 8.08
N LEU A 137 2.66 -4.31 7.14
CA LEU A 137 2.25 -5.51 6.41
C LEU A 137 2.62 -6.78 7.20
N THR A 138 1.67 -7.68 7.38
CA THR A 138 1.92 -9.05 7.81
C THR A 138 1.51 -10.01 6.70
N VAL A 139 2.48 -10.72 6.11
CA VAL A 139 2.25 -11.72 5.06
C VAL A 139 1.92 -13.05 5.71
N LEU A 140 0.77 -13.64 5.34
CA LEU A 140 0.32 -14.95 5.79
C LEU A 140 0.61 -16.05 4.76
N TRP A 141 0.52 -15.69 3.48
CA TRP A 141 0.78 -16.62 2.38
C TRP A 141 1.16 -15.87 1.10
N ARG A 142 1.78 -16.59 0.18
CA ARG A 142 2.17 -16.08 -1.13
C ARG A 142 2.09 -17.20 -2.16
N LYS A 143 1.81 -16.83 -3.42
CA LYS A 143 1.68 -17.78 -4.53
C LYS A 143 2.05 -17.11 -5.85
N GLY A 144 2.61 -17.89 -6.77
CA GLY A 144 3.05 -17.42 -8.09
C GLY A 144 4.56 -17.18 -8.14
N LEU A 145 5.00 -16.44 -9.14
CA LEU A 145 6.40 -16.19 -9.45
C LEU A 145 6.90 -14.90 -8.78
N GLU A 146 7.49 -15.01 -7.59
CA GLU A 146 7.93 -13.84 -6.81
C GLU A 146 8.99 -13.00 -7.52
N SER A 147 9.84 -13.60 -8.36
CA SER A 147 10.89 -12.88 -9.09
C SER A 147 10.37 -11.78 -10.02
N ILE A 148 9.09 -11.83 -10.44
CA ILE A 148 8.48 -10.75 -11.24
C ILE A 148 8.51 -9.40 -10.52
N MET A 149 8.50 -9.38 -9.18
CA MET A 149 8.52 -8.13 -8.41
C MET A 149 9.83 -7.36 -8.62
N GLN A 150 10.96 -8.08 -8.68
CA GLN A 150 12.26 -7.46 -8.96
C GLN A 150 12.36 -7.05 -10.44
N LEU A 151 11.89 -7.88 -11.35
CA LEU A 151 11.86 -7.57 -12.79
C LEU A 151 11.03 -6.34 -13.07
N ALA A 152 9.83 -6.26 -12.51
CA ALA A 152 8.94 -5.11 -12.66
C ALA A 152 9.55 -3.83 -12.07
N ARG A 153 10.21 -3.90 -10.92
CA ARG A 153 10.90 -2.75 -10.34
C ARG A 153 12.01 -2.22 -11.27
N SER A 154 12.79 -3.13 -11.86
CA SER A 154 13.86 -2.78 -12.80
C SER A 154 13.29 -2.12 -14.07
N GLU A 155 12.22 -2.69 -14.61
CA GLU A 155 11.50 -2.14 -15.77
C GLU A 155 10.91 -0.76 -15.47
N GLY A 156 10.29 -0.59 -14.29
CA GLY A 156 9.76 0.70 -13.87
C GLY A 156 10.85 1.79 -13.75
N HIS A 157 12.02 1.46 -13.22
CA HIS A 157 13.15 2.40 -13.24
C HIS A 157 13.56 2.78 -14.65
N ARG A 158 13.59 1.82 -15.58
CA ARG A 158 13.89 2.09 -16.99
C ARG A 158 12.86 3.06 -17.61
N LEU A 159 11.57 2.80 -17.37
CA LEU A 159 10.47 3.62 -17.91
C LEU A 159 10.44 5.04 -17.34
N LEU A 160 10.76 5.21 -16.06
CA LEU A 160 10.78 6.53 -15.41
C LEU A 160 11.98 7.38 -15.82
N ASN A 161 13.04 6.79 -16.39
CA ASN A 161 14.25 7.47 -16.83
C ASN A 161 14.37 7.61 -18.36
N SER A 162 13.35 7.16 -19.10
CA SER A 162 13.26 7.30 -20.56
C SER A 162 12.49 8.56 -20.94
#